data_295e62858fe2ea7b6610043d2b5171fd
#
_entry.id   295e62858fe2ea7b6610043d2b5171fd
#
_cell.length_a   1.000
_cell.length_b   1.000
_cell.length_c   1.000
_cell.angle_alpha   90.00
_cell.angle_beta   90.00
_cell.angle_gamma   90.00
#
_symmetry.space_group_name_H-M   'P 1'
#
loop_
_entity.id
_entity.type
_entity.pdbx_description
1 polymer ?
#
loop_
_entity_poly.entity_id
_entity_poly.type
_entity_poly.pdbx_seq_one_letter_code
_entity_poly.pdbx_strand_id
1 'polypeptide(L)'
;SNAQAAATLAAVLVGYNIVLPDGSRLLNDDVLNGTIVLILITCIISSITTDIAARKMALSELPPDDTQSGTDNEKILISFSNQKNVKNLIYLALLVSNPKKIHGLVGLHVMYDNCSETDREQGKKLLLQAQEVAAKADVTLQTQNRLATNLSNGILHASKENDASEIIVGLHIRATQDESFFGPVLLNLLNKMDRQIMILHAVTPINRVHNIHVAIPENAEYEAGFYRWTERIARMGENTGRRIFYHGHAKTLSLIQAYLQRYHTSVLYEMQETDGGNELKRLSTELQPDDLMVIIMARHGSVSFRPSLEHVPHQINAYYTDKNFILLFPDSYAPASPELTFVELHGTRGTYEKKKGWL
;
A
#
# COMPACT_ATOMS: atom_id res chain seq x y z
N SER A 1 2.18 -26.01 -23.23
CA SER A 1 3.52 -26.28 -23.80
C SER A 1 4.43 -27.06 -22.84
N ASN A 2 4.34 -26.90 -21.52
CA ASN A 2 5.18 -27.66 -20.57
C ASN A 2 4.90 -29.17 -20.55
N ALA A 3 3.69 -29.61 -20.88
CA ALA A 3 3.34 -31.03 -20.99
C ALA A 3 4.07 -31.74 -22.14
N GLN A 4 4.38 -31.03 -23.23
CA GLN A 4 5.11 -31.60 -24.38
C GLN A 4 6.59 -31.85 -24.04
N ALA A 5 7.23 -31.01 -23.25
CA ALA A 5 8.64 -31.20 -22.88
C ALA A 5 8.86 -32.49 -22.08
N ALA A 6 7.99 -32.83 -21.13
CA ALA A 6 8.05 -34.04 -20.36
C ALA A 6 7.79 -35.28 -21.21
N ALA A 7 6.83 -35.26 -22.14
CA ALA A 7 6.52 -36.35 -23.05
C ALA A 7 7.69 -36.62 -24.01
N THR A 8 8.32 -35.58 -24.54
CA THR A 8 9.47 -35.68 -25.43
C THR A 8 10.67 -36.31 -24.71
N LEU A 9 10.96 -35.84 -23.49
CA LEU A 9 12.05 -36.43 -22.68
C LEU A 9 11.78 -37.88 -22.35
N ALA A 10 10.55 -38.24 -21.98
CA ALA A 10 10.17 -39.63 -21.70
C ALA A 10 10.35 -40.51 -22.93
N ALA A 11 9.92 -40.07 -24.13
CA ALA A 11 10.08 -40.82 -25.35
C ALA A 11 11.56 -41.02 -25.74
N VAL A 12 12.39 -40.01 -25.57
CA VAL A 12 13.83 -40.10 -25.84
C VAL A 12 14.53 -41.04 -24.83
N LEU A 13 14.15 -41.00 -23.56
CA LEU A 13 14.68 -41.93 -22.54
C LEU A 13 14.29 -43.37 -22.82
N VAL A 14 13.08 -43.64 -23.29
CA VAL A 14 12.66 -44.98 -23.71
C VAL A 14 13.49 -45.44 -24.89
N GLY A 15 13.65 -44.61 -25.94
CA GLY A 15 14.49 -44.97 -27.08
C GLY A 15 15.96 -45.16 -26.75
N TYR A 16 16.50 -44.41 -25.80
CA TYR A 16 17.87 -44.56 -25.31
C TYR A 16 18.10 -45.89 -24.56
N ASN A 17 17.08 -46.41 -23.86
CA ASN A 17 17.15 -47.66 -23.13
C ASN A 17 16.93 -48.93 -24.00
N ILE A 18 16.51 -48.74 -25.27
CA ILE A 18 16.36 -49.86 -26.22
C ILE A 18 17.74 -50.23 -26.79
N VAL A 19 18.16 -51.49 -26.54
CA VAL A 19 19.37 -52.07 -27.09
C VAL A 19 19.00 -52.95 -28.30
N LEU A 20 19.64 -52.68 -29.45
CA LEU A 20 19.46 -53.44 -30.69
C LEU A 20 20.21 -54.78 -30.60
N PRO A 21 19.90 -55.77 -31.49
CA PRO A 21 20.56 -57.08 -31.49
C PRO A 21 22.08 -57.06 -31.75
N ASP A 22 22.57 -55.95 -32.30
CA ASP A 22 24.00 -55.68 -32.54
C ASP A 22 24.73 -55.09 -31.32
N GLY A 23 24.02 -54.90 -30.22
CA GLY A 23 24.54 -54.30 -28.97
C GLY A 23 24.59 -52.78 -28.96
N SER A 24 24.17 -52.10 -30.05
CA SER A 24 24.07 -50.66 -30.10
C SER A 24 22.75 -50.13 -29.47
N ARG A 25 22.72 -48.91 -28.97
CA ARG A 25 21.49 -48.29 -28.50
C ARG A 25 20.72 -47.67 -29.67
N LEU A 26 19.39 -47.73 -29.63
CA LEU A 26 18.53 -47.14 -30.67
C LEU A 26 18.77 -45.64 -30.77
N LEU A 27 18.93 -44.92 -29.68
CA LEU A 27 19.33 -43.53 -29.60
C LEU A 27 20.67 -43.40 -28.90
N ASN A 28 21.59 -42.62 -29.44
CA ASN A 28 22.90 -42.38 -28.84
C ASN A 28 22.87 -41.24 -27.79
N ASP A 29 23.97 -41.07 -27.06
CA ASP A 29 24.14 -40.04 -26.03
C ASP A 29 23.96 -38.64 -26.59
N ASP A 30 24.35 -38.39 -27.86
CA ASP A 30 24.25 -37.08 -28.50
C ASP A 30 22.79 -36.64 -28.69
N VAL A 31 21.90 -37.59 -29.05
CA VAL A 31 20.46 -37.33 -29.16
C VAL A 31 19.84 -37.02 -27.81
N LEU A 32 20.23 -37.76 -26.77
CA LEU A 32 19.73 -37.52 -25.41
C LEU A 32 20.16 -36.13 -24.92
N ASN A 33 21.45 -35.79 -25.03
CA ASN A 33 22.01 -34.54 -24.60
C ASN A 33 21.45 -33.35 -25.41
N GLY A 34 21.34 -33.51 -26.75
CA GLY A 34 20.74 -32.53 -27.62
C GLY A 34 19.28 -32.23 -27.26
N THR A 35 18.51 -33.27 -26.92
CA THR A 35 17.10 -33.09 -26.50
C THR A 35 16.99 -32.34 -25.17
N ILE A 36 17.86 -32.64 -24.20
CA ILE A 36 17.88 -31.93 -22.91
C ILE A 36 18.17 -30.43 -23.14
N VAL A 37 19.18 -30.11 -23.94
CA VAL A 37 19.53 -28.72 -24.27
C VAL A 37 18.39 -28.00 -25.01
N LEU A 38 17.75 -28.68 -25.97
CA LEU A 38 16.63 -28.13 -26.73
C LEU A 38 15.42 -27.84 -25.81
N ILE A 39 15.10 -28.75 -24.88
CA ILE A 39 14.04 -28.55 -23.89
C ILE A 39 14.35 -27.35 -23.01
N LEU A 40 15.59 -27.21 -22.52
CA LEU A 40 16.01 -26.13 -21.66
C LEU A 40 15.86 -24.76 -22.37
N ILE A 41 16.36 -24.68 -23.62
CA ILE A 41 16.26 -23.45 -24.43
C ILE A 41 14.79 -23.12 -24.73
N THR A 42 13.98 -24.09 -25.11
CA THR A 42 12.57 -23.87 -25.42
C THR A 42 11.76 -23.46 -24.18
N CYS A 43 12.07 -24.01 -23.01
CA CYS A 43 11.45 -23.60 -21.74
C CYS A 43 11.78 -22.14 -21.38
N ILE A 44 13.04 -21.72 -21.53
CA ILE A 44 13.44 -20.32 -21.30
C ILE A 44 12.73 -19.38 -22.25
N ILE A 45 12.75 -19.68 -23.57
CA ILE A 45 12.09 -18.86 -24.58
C ILE A 45 10.57 -18.80 -24.34
N SER A 46 9.95 -19.96 -24.02
CA SER A 46 8.52 -20.04 -23.73
C SER A 46 8.15 -19.21 -22.48
N SER A 47 8.96 -19.26 -21.42
CA SER A 47 8.73 -18.46 -20.23
C SER A 47 8.76 -16.96 -20.53
N ILE A 48 9.78 -16.50 -21.25
CA ILE A 48 9.92 -15.07 -21.64
C ILE A 48 8.79 -14.63 -22.56
N THR A 49 8.46 -15.45 -23.57
CA THR A 49 7.40 -15.09 -24.53
C THR A 49 6.01 -15.12 -23.90
N THR A 50 5.75 -16.05 -22.98
CA THR A 50 4.49 -16.10 -22.24
C THR A 50 4.34 -14.89 -21.33
N ASP A 51 5.42 -14.48 -20.65
CA ASP A 51 5.42 -13.28 -19.82
C ASP A 51 5.16 -12.01 -20.66
N ILE A 52 5.83 -11.86 -21.80
CA ILE A 52 5.61 -10.74 -22.72
C ILE A 52 4.19 -10.77 -23.31
N ALA A 53 3.68 -11.95 -23.69
CA ALA A 53 2.34 -12.08 -24.24
C ALA A 53 1.26 -11.80 -23.20
N ALA A 54 1.42 -12.28 -21.97
CA ALA A 54 0.52 -12.00 -20.87
C ALA A 54 0.46 -10.50 -20.55
N ARG A 55 1.61 -9.83 -20.56
CA ARG A 55 1.69 -8.37 -20.41
C ARG A 55 0.99 -7.63 -21.55
N LYS A 56 1.20 -8.06 -22.79
CA LYS A 56 0.56 -7.45 -23.98
C LYS A 56 -0.95 -7.69 -23.99
N MET A 57 -1.41 -8.84 -23.56
CA MET A 57 -2.83 -9.18 -23.46
C MET A 57 -3.52 -8.35 -22.35
N ALA A 58 -2.88 -8.22 -21.19
CA ALA A 58 -3.36 -7.34 -20.13
C ALA A 58 -3.44 -5.87 -20.56
N LEU A 59 -2.54 -5.43 -21.47
CA LEU A 59 -2.57 -4.07 -22.03
C LEU A 59 -3.62 -3.89 -23.14
N SER A 60 -4.02 -4.96 -23.84
CA SER A 60 -5.00 -4.88 -24.94
C SER A 60 -6.47 -5.05 -24.49
N GLU A 61 -6.71 -5.52 -23.30
CA GLU A 61 -8.05 -5.62 -22.68
C GLU A 61 -8.47 -4.35 -21.96
N LEU A 62 -7.68 -3.27 -22.03
CA LEU A 62 -8.04 -1.98 -21.45
C LEU A 62 -9.12 -1.32 -22.32
N PRO A 63 -10.25 -0.87 -21.73
CA PRO A 63 -11.22 -0.08 -22.45
C PRO A 63 -10.60 1.24 -22.90
N PRO A 64 -11.04 1.78 -24.08
CA PRO A 64 -10.51 3.04 -24.57
C PRO A 64 -10.76 4.19 -23.58
N ASP A 65 -9.88 5.14 -23.57
CA ASP A 65 -9.53 6.29 -22.74
C ASP A 65 -10.65 7.15 -22.13
N ASP A 66 -11.93 6.77 -22.21
CA ASP A 66 -13.07 7.57 -21.71
C ASP A 66 -13.68 7.11 -20.39
N THR A 67 -13.12 6.09 -19.75
CA THR A 67 -13.50 5.69 -18.41
C THR A 67 -12.30 5.74 -17.46
N GLN A 68 -11.93 6.97 -17.07
CA GLN A 68 -11.21 7.24 -15.83
C GLN A 68 -12.06 6.81 -14.61
N SER A 69 -12.34 5.56 -14.53
CA SER A 69 -12.86 4.95 -13.32
C SER A 69 -12.46 3.49 -13.32
N GLY A 70 -11.16 3.24 -13.09
CA GLY A 70 -10.82 2.06 -12.35
C GLY A 70 -11.80 2.04 -11.18
N THR A 71 -12.58 0.99 -11.05
CA THR A 71 -13.49 0.75 -9.95
C THR A 71 -12.70 0.57 -8.65
N ASP A 72 -11.92 1.59 -8.29
CA ASP A 72 -11.43 1.74 -6.95
C ASP A 72 -12.66 2.16 -6.13
N ASN A 73 -13.34 1.16 -5.62
CA ASN A 73 -14.42 1.33 -4.68
C ASN A 73 -13.81 1.90 -3.40
N GLU A 74 -13.52 3.23 -3.43
CA GLU A 74 -12.96 3.94 -2.29
C GLU A 74 -13.92 3.89 -1.12
N LYS A 75 -13.81 2.83 -0.34
CA LYS A 75 -14.53 2.71 0.92
C LYS A 75 -13.53 2.77 2.06
N ILE A 76 -13.63 3.80 2.85
CA ILE A 76 -12.78 4.01 4.02
C ILE A 76 -13.56 3.64 5.27
N LEU A 77 -13.07 2.65 5.99
CA LEU A 77 -13.59 2.26 7.31
C LEU A 77 -12.85 3.01 8.40
N ILE A 78 -13.57 3.78 9.20
CA ILE A 78 -13.01 4.57 10.29
C ILE A 78 -13.45 3.92 11.61
N SER A 79 -12.50 3.40 12.40
CA SER A 79 -12.81 2.79 13.69
C SER A 79 -12.69 3.80 14.81
N PHE A 80 -13.80 4.05 15.51
CA PHE A 80 -13.88 4.97 16.63
C PHE A 80 -13.85 4.21 17.95
N SER A 81 -12.92 4.57 18.82
CA SER A 81 -12.81 4.03 20.19
C SER A 81 -12.88 5.12 21.26
N ASN A 82 -12.60 6.37 20.90
CA ASN A 82 -12.56 7.48 21.86
C ASN A 82 -13.13 8.76 21.22
N GLN A 83 -13.95 9.46 21.98
CA GLN A 83 -14.63 10.70 21.58
C GLN A 83 -13.65 11.82 21.20
N LYS A 84 -12.49 11.89 21.85
CA LYS A 84 -11.47 12.93 21.59
C LYS A 84 -10.90 12.87 20.18
N ASN A 85 -10.79 11.66 19.61
CA ASN A 85 -10.15 11.44 18.30
C ASN A 85 -11.12 11.47 17.12
N VAL A 86 -12.44 11.49 17.36
CA VAL A 86 -13.47 11.42 16.30
C VAL A 86 -13.23 12.45 15.21
N LYS A 87 -13.04 13.73 15.59
CA LYS A 87 -12.84 14.82 14.64
C LYS A 87 -11.61 14.60 13.76
N ASN A 88 -10.48 14.26 14.37
CA ASN A 88 -9.22 14.07 13.64
C ASN A 88 -9.26 12.87 12.69
N LEU A 89 -9.91 11.77 13.09
CA LEU A 89 -10.08 10.59 12.24
C LEU A 89 -10.97 10.88 11.01
N ILE A 90 -12.05 11.64 11.21
CA ILE A 90 -12.91 12.05 10.08
C ILE A 90 -12.16 13.03 9.17
N TYR A 91 -11.48 14.03 9.72
CA TYR A 91 -10.67 14.94 8.91
C TYR A 91 -9.61 14.19 8.11
N LEU A 92 -8.91 13.22 8.70
CA LEU A 92 -7.97 12.39 7.95
C LEU A 92 -8.66 11.66 6.79
N ALA A 93 -9.81 11.03 7.06
CA ALA A 93 -10.56 10.35 5.99
C ALA A 93 -10.95 11.30 4.85
N LEU A 94 -11.40 12.51 5.17
CA LEU A 94 -11.73 13.52 4.18
C LEU A 94 -10.50 14.00 3.39
N LEU A 95 -9.37 14.16 4.05
CA LEU A 95 -8.14 14.62 3.42
C LEU A 95 -7.57 13.61 2.41
N VAL A 96 -7.72 12.32 2.67
CA VAL A 96 -7.23 11.27 1.78
C VAL A 96 -8.25 10.80 0.73
N SER A 97 -9.53 11.18 0.89
CA SER A 97 -10.63 10.81 -0.02
C SER A 97 -10.62 11.62 -1.29
N ASN A 98 -11.21 11.05 -2.34
CA ASN A 98 -11.52 11.81 -3.55
C ASN A 98 -12.78 12.68 -3.32
N PRO A 99 -12.70 14.01 -3.43
CA PRO A 99 -13.86 14.90 -3.23
C PRO A 99 -15.03 14.59 -4.16
N LYS A 100 -14.77 14.00 -5.32
CA LYS A 100 -15.80 13.64 -6.32
C LYS A 100 -16.49 12.30 -6.04
N LYS A 101 -15.96 11.48 -5.12
CA LYS A 101 -16.42 10.11 -4.82
C LYS A 101 -16.69 9.87 -3.33
N ILE A 102 -17.09 10.91 -2.59
CA ILE A 102 -17.21 10.90 -1.11
C ILE A 102 -18.35 9.99 -0.56
N HIS A 103 -18.82 9.03 -1.28
CA HIS A 103 -19.92 8.16 -0.82
C HIS A 103 -19.50 6.89 -0.07
N GLY A 104 -18.21 6.75 0.21
CA GLY A 104 -17.63 5.51 0.76
C GLY A 104 -17.10 5.60 2.19
N LEU A 105 -17.58 6.52 3.04
CA LEU A 105 -17.11 6.58 4.43
C LEU A 105 -18.01 5.75 5.35
N VAL A 106 -17.41 4.81 6.09
CA VAL A 106 -18.07 3.96 7.07
C VAL A 106 -17.47 4.20 8.44
N GLY A 107 -18.26 4.69 9.37
CA GLY A 107 -17.88 4.86 10.78
C GLY A 107 -18.25 3.63 11.58
N LEU A 108 -17.29 2.99 12.21
CA LEU A 108 -17.45 1.79 12.98
C LEU A 108 -17.14 2.03 14.46
N HIS A 109 -18.03 1.61 15.34
CA HIS A 109 -17.74 1.40 16.74
C HIS A 109 -17.90 -0.08 17.10
N VAL A 110 -16.87 -0.68 17.69
CA VAL A 110 -16.88 -2.09 18.10
C VAL A 110 -16.95 -2.15 19.63
N MET A 111 -17.88 -2.93 20.13
CA MET A 111 -18.08 -3.20 21.55
C MET A 111 -17.86 -4.68 21.85
N TYR A 112 -17.52 -5.00 23.09
CA TYR A 112 -17.48 -6.40 23.53
C TYR A 112 -18.88 -6.96 23.71
N ASP A 113 -19.06 -8.27 23.48
CA ASP A 113 -20.36 -8.96 23.59
C ASP A 113 -20.99 -8.81 24.98
N ASN A 114 -20.16 -8.65 26.02
CA ASN A 114 -20.58 -8.48 27.42
C ASN A 114 -20.61 -7.01 27.87
N CYS A 115 -20.68 -6.05 26.93
CA CYS A 115 -20.71 -4.63 27.26
C CYS A 115 -21.98 -4.24 28.02
N SER A 116 -21.86 -3.24 28.92
CA SER A 116 -22.98 -2.67 29.65
C SER A 116 -23.90 -1.83 28.74
N GLU A 117 -25.11 -1.53 29.23
CA GLU A 117 -26.01 -0.62 28.48
C GLU A 117 -25.41 0.79 28.40
N THR A 118 -24.65 1.22 29.41
CA THR A 118 -23.93 2.49 29.37
C THR A 118 -22.88 2.54 28.27
N ASP A 119 -22.15 1.45 28.01
CA ASP A 119 -21.18 1.36 26.91
C ASP A 119 -21.87 1.44 25.55
N ARG A 120 -23.06 0.82 25.41
CA ARG A 120 -23.87 0.89 24.19
C ARG A 120 -24.34 2.32 23.89
N GLU A 121 -24.80 3.03 24.93
CA GLU A 121 -25.21 4.43 24.77
C GLU A 121 -24.02 5.34 24.43
N GLN A 122 -22.85 5.11 25.06
CA GLN A 122 -21.63 5.84 24.72
C GLN A 122 -21.23 5.59 23.26
N GLY A 123 -21.30 4.35 22.79
CA GLY A 123 -21.02 4.00 21.41
C GLY A 123 -21.96 4.72 20.43
N LYS A 124 -23.26 4.78 20.74
CA LYS A 124 -24.24 5.53 19.93
C LYS A 124 -23.92 7.04 19.90
N LYS A 125 -23.62 7.63 21.05
CA LYS A 125 -23.25 9.06 21.13
C LYS A 125 -21.99 9.36 20.32
N LEU A 126 -21.00 8.47 20.35
CA LEU A 126 -19.75 8.60 19.61
C LEU A 126 -20.01 8.56 18.08
N LEU A 127 -20.84 7.65 17.60
CA LEU A 127 -21.21 7.56 16.20
C LEU A 127 -22.05 8.75 15.74
N LEU A 128 -22.98 9.24 16.56
CA LEU A 128 -23.75 10.48 16.28
C LEU A 128 -22.81 11.68 16.15
N GLN A 129 -21.87 11.84 17.07
CA GLN A 129 -20.85 12.89 16.96
C GLN A 129 -20.04 12.78 15.66
N ALA A 130 -19.70 11.54 15.24
CA ALA A 130 -18.98 11.31 14.00
C ALA A 130 -19.81 11.74 12.78
N GLN A 131 -21.11 11.43 12.76
CA GLN A 131 -22.04 11.87 11.72
C GLN A 131 -22.17 13.40 11.67
N GLU A 132 -22.27 14.06 12.82
CA GLU A 132 -22.33 15.53 12.87
C GLU A 132 -21.07 16.19 12.31
N VAL A 133 -19.90 15.61 12.59
CA VAL A 133 -18.62 16.15 12.06
C VAL A 133 -18.54 15.94 10.55
N ALA A 134 -18.95 14.78 10.04
CA ALA A 134 -18.99 14.50 8.61
C ALA A 134 -20.01 15.39 7.88
N ALA A 135 -21.20 15.57 8.45
CA ALA A 135 -22.25 16.42 7.90
C ALA A 135 -21.83 17.90 7.77
N LYS A 136 -21.01 18.41 8.70
CA LYS A 136 -20.42 19.76 8.60
C LYS A 136 -19.46 19.93 7.41
N ALA A 137 -18.96 18.85 6.86
CA ALA A 137 -18.14 18.80 5.67
C ALA A 137 -18.93 18.37 4.42
N ASP A 138 -20.26 18.36 4.51
CA ASP A 138 -21.18 17.94 3.45
C ASP A 138 -20.96 16.48 2.97
N VAL A 139 -20.55 15.60 3.91
CA VAL A 139 -20.26 14.20 3.62
C VAL A 139 -21.14 13.28 4.43
N THR A 140 -21.71 12.27 3.76
CA THR A 140 -22.51 11.24 4.40
C THR A 140 -21.60 10.18 5.01
N LEU A 141 -21.71 9.97 6.33
CA LEU A 141 -21.04 8.90 7.07
C LEU A 141 -22.05 7.78 7.38
N GLN A 142 -21.85 6.60 6.79
CA GLN A 142 -22.59 5.41 7.21
C GLN A 142 -22.04 4.94 8.56
N THR A 143 -22.90 4.65 9.53
CA THR A 143 -22.43 4.25 10.86
C THR A 143 -22.86 2.83 11.19
N GLN A 144 -21.94 2.08 11.80
CA GLN A 144 -22.16 0.72 12.27
C GLN A 144 -21.71 0.59 13.72
N ASN A 145 -22.59 0.06 14.57
CA ASN A 145 -22.28 -0.31 15.94
C ASN A 145 -22.29 -1.85 16.03
N ARG A 146 -21.14 -2.45 16.37
CA ARG A 146 -20.96 -3.90 16.27
C ARG A 146 -20.54 -4.49 17.61
N LEU A 147 -21.17 -5.61 17.98
CA LEU A 147 -20.72 -6.46 19.06
C LEU A 147 -19.69 -7.48 18.53
N ALA A 148 -18.63 -7.69 19.26
CA ALA A 148 -17.62 -8.69 18.93
C ALA A 148 -16.89 -9.19 20.18
N THR A 149 -16.50 -10.45 20.14
CA THR A 149 -15.66 -11.04 21.22
C THR A 149 -14.27 -10.42 21.27
N ASN A 150 -13.78 -9.87 20.14
CA ASN A 150 -12.48 -9.22 20.02
C ASN A 150 -12.60 -8.02 19.07
N LEU A 151 -12.09 -6.86 19.49
CA LEU A 151 -12.15 -5.60 18.73
C LEU A 151 -11.52 -5.73 17.33
N SER A 152 -10.37 -6.39 17.21
CA SER A 152 -9.70 -6.58 15.92
C SER A 152 -10.54 -7.44 14.96
N ASN A 153 -11.20 -8.48 15.45
CA ASN A 153 -12.11 -9.28 14.64
C ASN A 153 -13.36 -8.49 14.21
N GLY A 154 -13.89 -7.64 15.10
CA GLY A 154 -14.99 -6.73 14.77
C GLY A 154 -14.63 -5.79 13.60
N ILE A 155 -13.45 -5.20 13.62
CA ILE A 155 -12.93 -4.34 12.54
C ILE A 155 -12.70 -5.15 11.26
N LEU A 156 -12.08 -6.33 11.36
CA LEU A 156 -11.82 -7.23 10.22
C LEU A 156 -13.12 -7.64 9.50
N HIS A 157 -14.14 -8.05 10.26
CA HIS A 157 -15.43 -8.43 9.69
C HIS A 157 -16.14 -7.23 9.05
N ALA A 158 -16.18 -6.08 9.72
CA ALA A 158 -16.78 -4.88 9.16
C ALA A 158 -16.06 -4.42 7.88
N SER A 159 -14.73 -4.52 7.83
CA SER A 159 -13.95 -4.21 6.63
C SER A 159 -14.32 -5.10 5.45
N LYS A 160 -14.49 -6.40 5.68
CA LYS A 160 -14.87 -7.35 4.63
C LYS A 160 -16.33 -7.15 4.17
N GLU A 161 -17.27 -6.94 5.10
CA GLU A 161 -18.69 -6.72 4.78
C GLU A 161 -18.91 -5.44 3.97
N ASN A 162 -18.15 -4.40 4.25
CA ASN A 162 -18.24 -3.14 3.52
C ASN A 162 -17.33 -3.10 2.29
N ASP A 163 -16.53 -4.13 2.03
CA ASP A 163 -15.49 -4.12 1.01
C ASP A 163 -14.59 -2.88 1.14
N ALA A 164 -14.13 -2.60 2.38
CA ALA A 164 -13.33 -1.44 2.64
C ALA A 164 -11.93 -1.59 2.02
N SER A 165 -11.53 -0.61 1.25
CA SER A 165 -10.20 -0.55 0.65
C SER A 165 -9.15 -0.09 1.65
N GLU A 166 -9.57 0.70 2.64
CA GLU A 166 -8.69 1.35 3.61
C GLU A 166 -9.32 1.40 5.00
N ILE A 167 -8.47 1.37 6.02
CA ILE A 167 -8.90 1.43 7.41
C ILE A 167 -8.14 2.53 8.11
N ILE A 168 -8.87 3.38 8.81
CA ILE A 168 -8.32 4.44 9.64
C ILE A 168 -8.64 4.13 11.10
N VAL A 169 -7.60 4.10 11.95
CA VAL A 169 -7.72 3.88 13.38
C VAL A 169 -6.92 4.92 14.17
N GLY A 170 -7.36 5.24 15.37
CA GLY A 170 -6.62 6.11 16.29
C GLY A 170 -5.61 5.33 17.12
N LEU A 171 -4.41 5.88 17.29
CA LEU A 171 -3.41 5.36 18.21
C LEU A 171 -3.60 5.98 19.60
N HIS A 172 -3.60 5.14 20.62
CA HIS A 172 -3.49 5.55 22.01
C HIS A 172 -2.12 5.15 22.54
N ILE A 173 -1.21 6.13 22.63
CA ILE A 173 0.09 5.91 23.27
C ILE A 173 -0.16 5.77 24.77
N ARG A 174 0.13 4.59 25.31
CA ARG A 174 0.11 4.35 26.75
C ARG A 174 1.50 4.55 27.32
N ALA A 175 1.58 5.21 28.48
CA ALA A 175 2.85 5.52 29.15
C ALA A 175 3.52 4.32 29.84
N THR A 176 2.98 3.10 29.73
CA THR A 176 3.51 1.91 30.40
C THR A 176 4.58 1.23 29.56
N GLN A 177 5.76 1.02 30.15
CA GLN A 177 6.95 0.46 29.49
C GLN A 177 6.85 -1.04 29.10
N ASP A 178 5.85 -1.77 29.59
CA ASP A 178 5.76 -3.24 29.44
C ASP A 178 4.80 -3.72 28.35
N GLU A 179 4.06 -2.84 27.69
CA GLU A 179 3.13 -3.22 26.61
C GLU A 179 3.69 -2.88 25.23
N SER A 180 3.42 -3.73 24.24
CA SER A 180 3.80 -3.43 22.86
C SER A 180 3.17 -2.10 22.44
N PHE A 181 3.94 -1.28 21.71
CA PHE A 181 3.54 0.05 21.22
C PHE A 181 2.17 0.08 20.56
N PHE A 182 1.89 -0.92 19.72
CA PHE A 182 0.61 -1.01 18.99
C PHE A 182 -0.53 -1.58 19.86
N GLY A 183 -0.20 -2.23 20.97
CA GLY A 183 -1.17 -3.01 21.73
C GLY A 183 -1.73 -4.22 20.96
N PRO A 184 -2.42 -5.14 21.67
CA PRO A 184 -2.83 -6.42 21.08
C PRO A 184 -3.86 -6.27 19.94
N VAL A 185 -4.71 -5.24 19.98
CA VAL A 185 -5.75 -5.02 18.97
C VAL A 185 -5.14 -4.64 17.63
N LEU A 186 -4.24 -3.67 17.62
CA LEU A 186 -3.58 -3.21 16.38
C LEU A 186 -2.63 -4.27 15.82
N LEU A 187 -1.86 -4.96 16.66
CA LEU A 187 -1.02 -6.07 16.21
C LEU A 187 -1.82 -7.19 15.53
N ASN A 188 -2.94 -7.58 16.14
CA ASN A 188 -3.82 -8.57 15.52
C ASN A 188 -4.43 -8.08 14.21
N LEU A 189 -4.74 -6.79 14.12
CA LEU A 189 -5.27 -6.19 12.90
C LEU A 189 -4.21 -6.19 11.78
N LEU A 190 -2.99 -5.73 12.09
CA LEU A 190 -1.87 -5.71 11.15
C LEU A 190 -1.49 -7.09 10.62
N ASN A 191 -1.59 -8.13 11.47
CA ASN A 191 -1.26 -9.51 11.09
C ASN A 191 -2.36 -10.20 10.26
N LYS A 192 -3.61 -9.75 10.34
CA LYS A 192 -4.75 -10.42 9.69
C LYS A 192 -5.31 -9.68 8.48
N MET A 193 -4.88 -8.47 8.25
CA MET A 193 -5.40 -7.62 7.18
C MET A 193 -4.33 -7.26 6.17
N ASP A 194 -4.68 -7.43 4.89
CA ASP A 194 -3.80 -7.08 3.77
C ASP A 194 -4.13 -5.70 3.19
N ARG A 195 -5.22 -5.08 3.63
CA ARG A 195 -5.66 -3.74 3.20
C ARG A 195 -4.79 -2.64 3.78
N GLN A 196 -4.81 -1.47 3.16
CA GLN A 196 -4.11 -0.30 3.67
C GLN A 196 -4.65 0.11 5.04
N ILE A 197 -3.77 0.34 6.00
CA ILE A 197 -4.12 0.77 7.35
C ILE A 197 -3.38 2.07 7.66
N MET A 198 -4.13 3.08 8.08
CA MET A 198 -3.60 4.34 8.59
C MET A 198 -3.86 4.44 10.08
N ILE A 199 -2.81 4.54 10.86
CA ILE A 199 -2.87 4.67 12.32
C ILE A 199 -2.50 6.10 12.67
N LEU A 200 -3.47 6.86 13.19
CA LEU A 200 -3.32 8.28 13.49
C LEU A 200 -3.05 8.53 14.95
N HIS A 201 -2.00 9.30 15.23
CA HIS A 201 -1.80 10.01 16.48
C HIS A 201 -1.89 11.52 16.21
N ALA A 202 -2.80 12.20 16.90
CA ALA A 202 -3.01 13.63 16.70
C ALA A 202 -3.01 14.34 18.06
N VAL A 203 -2.08 15.25 18.25
CA VAL A 203 -1.97 16.16 19.39
C VAL A 203 -2.71 17.45 19.11
N THR A 204 -2.59 17.94 17.87
CA THR A 204 -3.30 19.12 17.37
C THR A 204 -4.32 18.74 16.29
N PRO A 205 -5.30 19.61 15.97
CA PRO A 205 -6.26 19.31 14.93
C PRO A 205 -5.61 19.17 13.54
N ILE A 206 -5.82 18.03 12.87
CA ILE A 206 -5.21 17.70 11.57
C ILE A 206 -5.60 18.67 10.46
N ASN A 207 -6.76 19.32 10.53
CA ASN A 207 -7.17 20.31 9.56
C ASN A 207 -6.34 21.63 9.61
N ARG A 208 -5.45 21.76 10.59
CA ARG A 208 -4.53 22.91 10.74
C ARG A 208 -3.09 22.60 10.38
N VAL A 209 -2.83 21.43 9.82
CA VAL A 209 -1.48 21.00 9.42
C VAL A 209 -0.85 22.03 8.49
N HIS A 210 0.44 22.35 8.73
CA HIS A 210 1.19 23.34 7.96
C HIS A 210 1.94 22.70 6.80
N ASN A 211 2.73 21.69 7.09
CA ASN A 211 3.44 20.88 6.09
C ASN A 211 3.21 19.39 6.37
N ILE A 212 3.44 18.59 5.35
CA ILE A 212 3.34 17.13 5.43
C ILE A 212 4.72 16.57 5.11
N HIS A 213 5.29 15.81 6.04
CA HIS A 213 6.56 15.11 5.84
C HIS A 213 6.30 13.62 5.71
N VAL A 214 6.89 12.99 4.70
CA VAL A 214 6.66 11.57 4.39
C VAL A 214 7.99 10.83 4.42
N ALA A 215 8.21 10.00 5.43
CA ALA A 215 9.37 9.11 5.48
C ALA A 215 9.04 7.79 4.79
N ILE A 216 9.87 7.42 3.81
CA ILE A 216 9.63 6.31 2.91
C ILE A 216 10.77 5.29 3.06
N PRO A 217 10.46 4.02 3.36
CA PRO A 217 11.48 2.98 3.45
C PRO A 217 12.06 2.66 2.06
N GLU A 218 13.28 2.13 2.04
CA GLU A 218 13.88 1.61 0.81
C GLU A 218 13.03 0.52 0.18
N ASN A 219 13.02 0.46 -1.14
CA ASN A 219 12.27 -0.53 -1.94
C ASN A 219 10.75 -0.44 -1.80
N ALA A 220 10.20 0.67 -1.28
CA ALA A 220 8.76 0.87 -1.19
C ALA A 220 8.07 0.83 -2.57
N GLU A 221 8.79 1.18 -3.64
CA GLU A 221 8.30 1.14 -5.02
C GLU A 221 7.96 -0.26 -5.54
N TYR A 222 8.45 -1.31 -4.87
CA TYR A 222 8.15 -2.70 -5.23
C TYR A 222 6.95 -3.28 -4.48
N GLU A 223 6.36 -2.54 -3.54
CA GLU A 223 5.17 -2.97 -2.83
C GLU A 223 3.91 -2.79 -3.68
N ALA A 224 2.99 -3.74 -3.60
CA ALA A 224 1.73 -3.70 -4.35
C ALA A 224 0.90 -2.44 -4.06
N GLY A 225 0.96 -1.94 -2.82
CA GLY A 225 0.25 -0.73 -2.38
C GLY A 225 0.94 0.58 -2.69
N PHE A 226 2.09 0.61 -3.41
CA PHE A 226 2.90 1.80 -3.62
C PHE A 226 2.11 2.99 -4.19
N TYR A 227 1.45 2.80 -5.31
CA TYR A 227 0.68 3.88 -5.94
C TYR A 227 -0.57 4.25 -5.15
N ARG A 228 -1.18 3.33 -4.42
CA ARG A 228 -2.35 3.62 -3.60
C ARG A 228 -2.02 4.60 -2.47
N TRP A 229 -0.98 4.34 -1.69
CA TRP A 229 -0.61 5.27 -0.63
C TRP A 229 -0.04 6.59 -1.18
N THR A 230 0.68 6.56 -2.30
CA THR A 230 1.16 7.77 -2.99
C THR A 230 -0.03 8.65 -3.40
N GLU A 231 -1.06 8.06 -3.99
CA GLU A 231 -2.32 8.73 -4.34
C GLU A 231 -2.99 9.38 -3.13
N ARG A 232 -3.07 8.66 -1.99
CA ARG A 232 -3.69 9.19 -0.77
C ARG A 232 -2.94 10.38 -0.19
N ILE A 233 -1.63 10.33 -0.21
CA ILE A 233 -0.79 11.44 0.25
C ILE A 233 -0.87 12.62 -0.72
N ALA A 234 -0.87 12.38 -2.03
CA ALA A 234 -1.05 13.41 -3.03
C ALA A 234 -2.39 14.16 -2.83
N ARG A 235 -3.49 13.41 -2.63
CA ARG A 235 -4.81 14.01 -2.32
C ARG A 235 -4.80 14.80 -1.01
N MET A 236 -4.08 14.33 0.00
CA MET A 236 -3.92 15.09 1.23
C MET A 236 -3.27 16.46 0.96
N GLY A 237 -2.25 16.51 0.11
CA GLY A 237 -1.64 17.75 -0.36
C GLY A 237 -2.62 18.64 -1.15
N GLU A 238 -3.37 18.06 -2.10
CA GLU A 238 -4.38 18.79 -2.89
C GLU A 238 -5.50 19.36 -2.01
N ASN A 239 -6.08 18.52 -1.15
CA ASN A 239 -7.21 18.91 -0.30
C ASN A 239 -6.83 19.94 0.77
N THR A 240 -5.55 20.00 1.17
CA THR A 240 -5.06 20.99 2.14
C THR A 240 -4.41 22.21 1.49
N GLY A 241 -3.96 22.10 0.23
CA GLY A 241 -3.09 23.08 -0.42
C GLY A 241 -1.72 23.21 0.23
N ARG A 242 -1.29 22.19 1.00
CA ARG A 242 -0.04 22.20 1.76
C ARG A 242 1.09 21.53 1.01
N ARG A 243 2.32 21.95 1.35
CA ARG A 243 3.52 21.34 0.76
C ARG A 243 3.79 19.97 1.39
N ILE A 244 4.19 19.03 0.53
CA ILE A 244 4.60 17.69 0.94
C ILE A 244 6.11 17.56 0.75
N PHE A 245 6.82 17.16 1.80
CA PHE A 245 8.24 16.82 1.76
C PHE A 245 8.37 15.29 1.76
N TYR A 246 8.82 14.73 0.65
CA TYR A 246 9.07 13.30 0.54
C TYR A 246 10.53 13.01 0.85
N HIS A 247 10.77 12.18 1.87
CA HIS A 247 12.11 11.74 2.31
C HIS A 247 12.29 10.27 1.98
N GLY A 248 13.30 9.93 1.21
CA GLY A 248 13.52 8.54 0.81
C GLY A 248 14.67 8.36 -0.18
N HIS A 249 14.79 7.17 -0.72
CA HIS A 249 15.82 6.84 -1.69
C HIS A 249 15.53 7.44 -3.08
N ALA A 250 16.57 7.88 -3.79
CA ALA A 250 16.49 8.58 -5.08
C ALA A 250 15.55 7.90 -6.10
N LYS A 251 15.64 6.58 -6.22
CA LYS A 251 14.81 5.81 -7.15
C LYS A 251 13.32 5.87 -6.81
N THR A 252 12.98 5.66 -5.55
CA THR A 252 11.59 5.74 -5.06
C THR A 252 11.03 7.15 -5.27
N LEU A 253 11.83 8.18 -4.93
CA LEU A 253 11.45 9.58 -5.10
C LEU A 253 11.23 9.94 -6.57
N SER A 254 12.05 9.44 -7.50
CA SER A 254 11.88 9.70 -8.93
C SER A 254 10.55 9.13 -9.47
N LEU A 255 10.12 7.96 -9.00
CA LEU A 255 8.83 7.36 -9.37
C LEU A 255 7.64 8.12 -8.79
N ILE A 256 7.74 8.57 -7.54
CA ILE A 256 6.72 9.43 -6.93
C ILE A 256 6.62 10.75 -7.70
N GLN A 257 7.73 11.36 -8.05
CA GLN A 257 7.77 12.61 -8.80
C GLN A 257 7.09 12.45 -10.17
N ALA A 258 7.42 11.39 -10.91
CA ALA A 258 6.79 11.09 -12.20
C ALA A 258 5.27 10.89 -12.06
N TYR A 259 4.83 10.18 -11.00
CA TYR A 259 3.43 9.99 -10.69
C TYR A 259 2.71 11.32 -10.41
N LEU A 260 3.26 12.18 -9.53
CA LEU A 260 2.69 13.46 -9.20
C LEU A 260 2.60 14.39 -10.41
N GLN A 261 3.65 14.46 -11.23
CA GLN A 261 3.66 15.27 -12.46
C GLN A 261 2.59 14.85 -13.46
N ARG A 262 2.25 13.56 -13.49
CA ARG A 262 1.25 13.02 -14.42
C ARG A 262 -0.19 13.19 -13.93
N TYR A 263 -0.43 12.93 -12.65
CA TYR A 263 -1.80 12.80 -12.12
C TYR A 263 -2.20 13.89 -11.12
N HIS A 264 -1.23 14.55 -10.48
CA HIS A 264 -1.45 15.49 -9.37
C HIS A 264 -0.63 16.76 -9.54
N THR A 265 -0.80 17.44 -10.68
CA THR A 265 -0.01 18.62 -11.07
C THR A 265 -0.20 19.82 -10.15
N SER A 266 -1.25 19.85 -9.33
CA SER A 266 -1.54 20.91 -8.37
C SER A 266 -0.84 20.74 -7.02
N VAL A 267 -0.25 19.58 -6.74
CA VAL A 267 0.42 19.29 -5.47
C VAL A 267 1.74 20.06 -5.38
N LEU A 268 1.91 20.76 -4.27
CA LEU A 268 3.20 21.37 -3.93
C LEU A 268 4.07 20.31 -3.21
N TYR A 269 5.20 19.98 -3.79
CA TYR A 269 6.08 18.96 -3.20
C TYR A 269 7.55 19.31 -3.28
N GLU A 270 8.34 18.68 -2.43
CA GLU A 270 9.80 18.72 -2.41
C GLU A 270 10.34 17.32 -2.16
N MET A 271 11.37 16.92 -2.91
CA MET A 271 12.01 15.61 -2.79
C MET A 271 13.33 15.76 -2.03
N GLN A 272 13.51 15.01 -0.97
CA GLN A 272 14.71 15.02 -0.14
C GLN A 272 15.29 13.62 -0.07
N GLU A 273 16.42 13.44 -0.71
CA GLU A 273 17.15 12.16 -0.67
C GLU A 273 17.71 11.89 0.72
N THR A 274 17.59 10.64 1.15
CA THR A 274 18.06 10.20 2.45
C THR A 274 18.76 8.85 2.34
N ASP A 275 19.87 8.70 3.08
CA ASP A 275 20.70 7.48 3.08
C ASP A 275 20.23 6.44 4.12
N GLY A 276 19.06 6.61 4.72
CA GLY A 276 18.38 5.58 5.51
C GLY A 276 18.89 5.30 6.93
N GLY A 277 19.65 6.16 7.57
CA GLY A 277 20.17 5.92 8.93
C GLY A 277 19.21 6.35 10.06
N ASN A 278 19.51 7.45 10.74
CA ASN A 278 18.72 8.03 11.84
C ASN A 278 17.71 9.08 11.36
N GLU A 279 17.05 8.83 10.24
CA GLU A 279 16.20 9.81 9.57
C GLU A 279 15.05 10.30 10.45
N LEU A 280 14.31 9.40 11.09
CA LEU A 280 13.20 9.80 11.98
C LEU A 280 13.66 10.69 13.12
N LYS A 281 14.84 10.41 13.71
CA LYS A 281 15.42 11.26 14.74
C LYS A 281 15.77 12.65 14.19
N ARG A 282 16.37 12.75 13.01
CA ARG A 282 16.71 14.02 12.36
C ARG A 282 15.41 14.81 12.08
N LEU A 283 14.44 14.17 11.42
CA LEU A 283 13.17 14.79 11.09
C LEU A 283 12.41 15.29 12.33
N SER A 284 12.50 14.55 13.44
CA SER A 284 11.82 14.99 14.68
C SER A 284 12.32 16.35 15.19
N THR A 285 13.56 16.74 14.89
CA THR A 285 14.12 18.05 15.27
C THR A 285 13.78 19.16 14.27
N GLU A 286 13.47 18.81 13.03
CA GLU A 286 13.15 19.74 11.96
C GLU A 286 11.65 20.08 11.91
N LEU A 287 10.79 19.15 12.35
CA LEU A 287 9.33 19.27 12.35
C LEU A 287 8.86 20.40 13.28
N GLN A 288 7.99 21.25 12.74
CA GLN A 288 7.25 22.24 13.53
C GLN A 288 6.07 21.57 14.27
N PRO A 289 5.55 22.19 15.34
CA PRO A 289 4.44 21.61 16.12
C PRO A 289 3.18 21.33 15.30
N ASP A 290 2.94 22.12 14.24
CA ASP A 290 1.76 21.99 13.37
C ASP A 290 2.04 21.18 12.10
N ASP A 291 3.21 20.56 11.96
CA ASP A 291 3.50 19.67 10.85
C ASP A 291 2.92 18.27 11.10
N LEU A 292 2.67 17.54 10.01
CA LEU A 292 2.23 16.15 10.04
C LEU A 292 3.33 15.25 9.51
N MET A 293 3.74 14.30 10.31
CA MET A 293 4.66 13.24 9.90
C MET A 293 3.90 12.02 9.41
N VAL A 294 4.13 11.56 8.20
CA VAL A 294 3.62 10.30 7.67
C VAL A 294 4.80 9.33 7.55
N ILE A 295 4.72 8.21 8.22
CA ILE A 295 5.76 7.17 8.19
C ILE A 295 5.20 5.98 7.44
N ILE A 296 5.77 5.70 6.26
CA ILE A 296 5.41 4.53 5.49
C ILE A 296 6.06 3.32 6.15
N MET A 297 5.24 2.40 6.62
CA MET A 297 5.66 1.17 7.27
C MET A 297 5.68 0.02 6.28
N ALA A 298 6.37 -1.06 6.62
CA ALA A 298 6.37 -2.30 5.88
C ALA A 298 5.86 -3.46 6.74
N ARG A 299 5.22 -4.44 6.12
CA ARG A 299 4.80 -5.66 6.80
C ARG A 299 5.93 -6.68 6.82
N HIS A 300 5.95 -7.56 7.81
CA HIS A 300 6.88 -8.69 7.80
C HIS A 300 6.70 -9.52 6.52
N GLY A 301 7.82 -9.82 5.86
CA GLY A 301 7.83 -10.59 4.61
C GLY A 301 7.64 -9.76 3.34
N SER A 302 7.39 -8.45 3.42
CA SER A 302 7.35 -7.57 2.26
C SER A 302 8.77 -7.14 1.82
N VAL A 303 8.90 -6.68 0.57
CA VAL A 303 10.21 -6.35 -0.05
C VAL A 303 10.85 -5.13 0.63
N SER A 304 10.05 -4.17 1.06
CA SER A 304 10.49 -2.95 1.73
C SER A 304 10.77 -3.15 3.22
N PHE A 305 10.49 -4.34 3.78
CA PHE A 305 10.73 -4.60 5.19
C PHE A 305 12.22 -4.64 5.51
N ARG A 306 12.61 -3.83 6.49
CA ARG A 306 13.98 -3.79 7.05
C ARG A 306 13.90 -3.93 8.56
N PRO A 307 14.91 -4.56 9.22
CA PRO A 307 14.95 -4.65 10.68
C PRO A 307 14.89 -3.29 11.39
N SER A 308 15.35 -2.23 10.72
CA SER A 308 15.26 -0.85 11.24
C SER A 308 13.83 -0.39 11.48
N LEU A 309 12.85 -0.91 10.71
CA LEU A 309 11.43 -0.59 10.88
C LEU A 309 10.84 -1.16 12.17
N GLU A 310 11.42 -2.21 12.73
CA GLU A 310 11.03 -2.74 14.05
C GLU A 310 11.34 -1.75 15.19
N HIS A 311 12.31 -0.86 14.99
CA HIS A 311 12.69 0.17 15.95
C HIS A 311 11.86 1.45 15.84
N VAL A 312 11.05 1.60 14.78
CA VAL A 312 10.18 2.78 14.58
C VAL A 312 9.27 3.04 15.79
N PRO A 313 8.59 2.05 16.39
CA PRO A 313 7.80 2.26 17.59
C PRO A 313 8.59 2.88 18.76
N HIS A 314 9.81 2.44 18.95
CA HIS A 314 10.70 2.98 20.00
C HIS A 314 11.11 4.44 19.68
N GLN A 315 11.43 4.72 18.43
CA GLN A 315 11.78 6.08 17.99
C GLN A 315 10.57 7.03 18.11
N ILE A 316 9.35 6.56 17.82
CA ILE A 316 8.13 7.35 17.99
C ILE A 316 7.92 7.69 19.48
N ASN A 317 8.04 6.72 20.37
CA ASN A 317 7.93 6.98 21.80
C ASN A 317 8.99 7.97 22.32
N ALA A 318 10.18 7.96 21.72
CA ALA A 318 11.26 8.84 22.15
C ALA A 318 11.14 10.28 21.59
N TYR A 319 10.60 10.45 20.36
CA TYR A 319 10.74 11.71 19.63
C TYR A 319 9.44 12.30 19.08
N TYR A 320 8.29 11.57 19.09
CA TYR A 320 7.07 11.97 18.40
C TYR A 320 5.81 12.00 19.27
N THR A 321 5.92 11.80 20.58
CA THR A 321 4.75 11.76 21.48
C THR A 321 3.98 13.07 21.55
N ASP A 322 4.66 14.18 21.29
CA ASP A 322 4.14 15.55 21.26
C ASP A 322 3.83 16.07 19.83
N LYS A 323 3.90 15.21 18.82
CA LYS A 323 3.75 15.56 17.40
C LYS A 323 2.60 14.81 16.74
N ASN A 324 2.06 15.39 15.66
CA ASN A 324 1.09 14.69 14.83
C ASN A 324 1.80 13.70 13.91
N PHE A 325 1.38 12.45 13.91
CA PHE A 325 1.90 11.47 12.96
C PHE A 325 0.86 10.45 12.51
N ILE A 326 1.12 9.87 11.35
CA ILE A 326 0.41 8.75 10.76
C ILE A 326 1.41 7.63 10.49
N LEU A 327 1.10 6.42 10.97
CA LEU A 327 1.76 5.21 10.52
C LEU A 327 0.91 4.60 9.41
N LEU A 328 1.45 4.53 8.21
CA LEU A 328 0.75 4.00 7.05
C LEU A 328 1.33 2.65 6.67
N PHE A 329 0.54 1.59 6.82
CA PHE A 329 0.84 0.25 6.35
C PHE A 329 0.21 0.06 4.96
N PRO A 330 1.03 -0.10 3.90
CA PRO A 330 0.51 -0.27 2.55
C PRO A 330 -0.39 -1.48 2.38
N ASP A 331 -1.23 -1.44 1.36
CA ASP A 331 -1.99 -2.59 0.89
C ASP A 331 -1.02 -3.64 0.32
N SER A 332 -1.11 -4.88 0.82
CA SER A 332 -0.31 -6.00 0.32
C SER A 332 -0.98 -6.73 -0.84
N TYR A 333 -2.26 -6.46 -1.07
CA TYR A 333 -3.11 -7.20 -2.01
C TYR A 333 -3.74 -6.30 -3.08
N ALA A 334 -3.24 -5.08 -3.26
CA ALA A 334 -3.70 -4.27 -4.37
C ALA A 334 -3.44 -5.07 -5.65
N PRO A 335 -4.47 -5.40 -6.46
CA PRO A 335 -4.20 -5.78 -7.83
C PRO A 335 -3.37 -4.63 -8.37
N ALA A 336 -2.13 -4.93 -8.74
CA ALA A 336 -1.30 -3.97 -9.43
C ALA A 336 -2.19 -3.43 -10.54
N SER A 337 -2.50 -2.12 -10.51
CA SER A 337 -3.12 -1.50 -11.67
C SER A 337 -2.13 -1.77 -12.80
N PRO A 338 -2.45 -2.59 -13.81
CA PRO A 338 -1.47 -3.01 -14.81
C PRO A 338 -0.82 -1.82 -15.48
N GLU A 339 -1.53 -0.69 -15.52
CA GLU A 339 -1.08 0.57 -16.11
C GLU A 339 0.08 1.23 -15.35
N LEU A 340 0.05 1.20 -14.02
CA LEU A 340 1.01 1.96 -13.21
C LEU A 340 2.28 1.16 -12.89
N THR A 341 2.19 -0.16 -12.83
CA THR A 341 3.33 -1.00 -12.42
C THR A 341 4.33 -1.29 -13.55
N PHE A 342 3.92 -1.20 -14.83
CA PHE A 342 4.75 -1.68 -15.96
C PHE A 342 5.08 -0.64 -17.04
N VAL A 343 4.32 0.43 -17.18
CA VAL A 343 4.56 1.42 -18.25
C VAL A 343 5.75 2.33 -17.93
N GLU A 344 5.99 2.64 -16.66
CA GLU A 344 7.00 3.63 -16.28
C GLU A 344 8.43 3.06 -16.13
N LEU A 345 8.60 1.76 -15.94
CA LEU A 345 9.94 1.15 -15.92
C LEU A 345 10.68 1.21 -17.27
N HIS A 346 10.00 1.54 -18.35
CA HIS A 346 10.56 1.59 -19.71
C HIS A 346 10.54 2.97 -20.35
N GLY A 347 10.02 4.00 -19.69
CA GLY A 347 9.85 5.38 -20.24
C GLY A 347 11.09 6.26 -20.27
N THR A 348 12.21 5.86 -19.69
CA THR A 348 13.45 6.65 -19.69
C THR A 348 14.47 6.20 -20.74
N ARG A 349 14.05 5.76 -21.93
CA ARG A 349 14.93 5.84 -23.08
C ARG A 349 14.73 7.20 -23.73
N GLY A 350 15.60 8.13 -23.36
CA GLY A 350 15.68 9.44 -23.96
C GLY A 350 15.72 9.36 -25.48
N THR A 351 14.71 9.91 -26.12
CA THR A 351 14.78 10.34 -27.49
C THR A 351 15.78 11.48 -27.57
N TYR A 352 17.03 11.12 -27.87
CA TYR A 352 17.98 12.08 -28.41
C TYR A 352 17.45 12.49 -29.80
N GLU A 353 16.68 13.55 -29.90
CA GLU A 353 16.48 14.26 -31.14
C GLU A 353 17.82 14.85 -31.58
N LYS A 354 18.41 14.22 -32.61
CA LYS A 354 19.46 14.83 -33.41
C LYS A 354 18.88 16.08 -34.05
N LYS A 355 19.15 17.25 -33.49
CA LYS A 355 19.04 18.51 -34.23
C LYS A 355 20.01 18.43 -35.42
N LYS A 356 19.47 18.17 -36.59
CA LYS A 356 20.16 18.45 -37.85
C LYS A 356 20.29 19.97 -37.96
N GLY A 357 21.53 20.43 -37.88
CA GLY A 357 21.88 21.79 -38.25
C GLY A 357 21.61 21.97 -39.76
N TRP A 358 21.03 23.07 -40.07
CA TRP A 358 21.06 23.65 -41.43
C TRP A 358 22.13 24.75 -41.41
N LEU A 359 22.91 24.70 -42.47
CA LEU A 359 23.85 25.71 -42.99
C LEU A 359 23.38 27.14 -42.77
#